data_1c090e7ea1ed403198af0da93bec2722
#
_entry.id   1c090e7ea1ed403198af0da93bec2722
#
_cell.length_a   1.000
_cell.length_b   1.000
_cell.length_c   1.000
_cell.angle_alpha   90.00
_cell.angle_beta   90.00
_cell.angle_gamma   90.00
#
_symmetry.space_group_name_H-M   'P 1'
#
loop_
_entity.id
_entity.type
_entity.pdbx_description
1 polymer ?
#
loop_
_entity_poly.entity_id
_entity_poly.type
_entity_poly.pdbx_seq_one_letter_code
_entity_poly.pdbx_strand_id
1 'polypeptide(L)'
;MIYLALAVGEVLLAVLYGFLLHSIVPMPVYSATTFCVPIIILLFCQRRDEKPFLRKLANVLVPSLLLAAMSVMVFTYGNELTGDFLGEHEVTVQEVSYRGSGAAYFTDTNGEKARVDLRDGRLFITDDEDLVEVGDTITVEEYIGFFGEKYYVLIGDK
;
A
#
# COMPACT_ATOMS: atom_id res chain seq x y z
N MET A 1 -27.86 -2.59 0.92
CA MET A 1 -27.36 -2.97 2.26
C MET A 1 -26.14 -3.86 2.24
N ILE A 2 -26.08 -4.93 1.41
CA ILE A 2 -24.94 -5.86 1.42
C ILE A 2 -23.61 -5.21 1.07
N TYR A 3 -23.54 -4.32 0.08
CA TYR A 3 -22.31 -3.61 -0.29
C TYR A 3 -21.79 -2.70 0.82
N LEU A 4 -22.70 -2.06 1.58
CA LEU A 4 -22.32 -1.25 2.73
C LEU A 4 -21.74 -2.13 3.84
N ALA A 5 -22.36 -3.27 4.12
CA ALA A 5 -21.83 -4.22 5.11
C ALA A 5 -20.47 -4.78 4.71
N LEU A 6 -20.26 -5.09 3.42
CA LEU A 6 -18.96 -5.51 2.92
C LEU A 6 -17.92 -4.38 3.01
N ALA A 7 -18.27 -3.14 2.65
CA ALA A 7 -17.36 -2.00 2.76
C ALA A 7 -16.93 -1.77 4.21
N VAL A 8 -17.85 -1.80 5.17
CA VAL A 8 -17.52 -1.71 6.60
C VAL A 8 -16.64 -2.88 7.04
N GLY A 9 -16.94 -4.10 6.57
CA GLY A 9 -16.13 -5.28 6.84
C GLY A 9 -14.69 -5.15 6.33
N GLU A 10 -14.49 -4.60 5.12
CA GLU A 10 -13.17 -4.38 4.55
C GLU A 10 -12.37 -3.30 5.29
N VAL A 11 -13.03 -2.22 5.74
CA VAL A 11 -12.37 -1.22 6.60
C VAL A 11 -11.94 -1.83 7.93
N LEU A 12 -12.82 -2.61 8.57
CA LEU A 12 -12.49 -3.31 9.81
C LEU A 12 -11.36 -4.32 9.61
N LEU A 13 -11.35 -5.03 8.49
CA LEU A 13 -10.28 -5.96 8.14
C LEU A 13 -8.94 -5.23 7.92
N ALA A 14 -8.95 -4.05 7.28
CA ALA A 14 -7.75 -3.23 7.10
C ALA A 14 -7.17 -2.77 8.43
N VAL A 15 -8.02 -2.30 9.35
CA VAL A 15 -7.62 -1.90 10.70
C VAL A 15 -7.09 -3.10 11.49
N LEU A 16 -7.78 -4.24 11.45
CA LEU A 16 -7.34 -5.46 12.12
C LEU A 16 -6.01 -5.97 11.57
N TYR A 17 -5.84 -5.93 10.24
CA TYR A 17 -4.59 -6.29 9.61
C TYR A 17 -3.46 -5.38 10.09
N GLY A 18 -3.65 -4.06 10.06
CA GLY A 18 -2.65 -3.09 10.48
C GLY A 18 -2.19 -3.30 11.93
N PHE A 19 -3.11 -3.49 12.85
CA PHE A 19 -2.74 -3.61 14.28
C PHE A 19 -2.25 -4.99 14.72
N LEU A 20 -2.77 -6.06 14.13
CA LEU A 20 -2.57 -7.40 14.69
C LEU A 20 -1.91 -8.39 13.73
N LEU A 21 -2.10 -8.25 12.43
CA LEU A 21 -1.77 -9.29 11.47
C LEU A 21 -0.63 -8.95 10.51
N HIS A 22 -0.25 -7.68 10.37
CA HIS A 22 0.76 -7.27 9.38
C HIS A 22 2.12 -7.96 9.57
N SER A 23 2.52 -8.22 10.82
CA SER A 23 3.75 -8.94 11.15
C SER A 23 3.69 -10.46 10.88
N ILE A 24 2.49 -11.03 10.73
CA ILE A 24 2.27 -12.47 10.59
C ILE A 24 1.80 -12.82 9.18
N VAL A 25 0.93 -11.99 8.60
CA VAL A 25 0.30 -12.22 7.29
C VAL A 25 0.95 -11.31 6.24
N PRO A 26 1.65 -11.87 5.25
CA PRO A 26 2.24 -11.06 4.19
C PRO A 26 1.21 -10.27 3.41
N MET A 27 1.56 -9.04 2.98
CA MET A 27 0.69 -8.14 2.21
C MET A 27 0.03 -8.80 0.98
N PRO A 28 0.70 -9.66 0.18
CA PRO A 28 0.05 -10.37 -0.91
C PRO A 28 -1.10 -11.28 -0.47
N VAL A 29 -0.97 -11.92 0.70
CA VAL A 29 -2.04 -12.79 1.25
C VAL A 29 -3.21 -11.95 1.71
N TYR A 30 -2.95 -10.83 2.38
CA TYR A 30 -3.97 -9.86 2.77
C TYR A 30 -4.73 -9.34 1.53
N SER A 31 -4.03 -8.85 0.50
CA SER A 31 -4.64 -8.35 -0.73
C SER A 31 -5.46 -9.41 -1.46
N ALA A 32 -5.00 -10.67 -1.51
CA ALA A 32 -5.77 -11.77 -2.08
C ALA A 32 -7.04 -12.05 -1.28
N THR A 33 -6.98 -11.98 0.05
CA THR A 33 -8.14 -12.21 0.93
C THR A 33 -9.20 -11.13 0.75
N THR A 34 -8.82 -9.85 0.75
CA THR A 34 -9.74 -8.72 0.54
C THR A 34 -10.41 -8.75 -0.83
N PHE A 35 -9.79 -9.37 -1.83
CA PHE A 35 -10.39 -9.57 -3.15
C PHE A 35 -11.31 -10.80 -3.21
N CYS A 36 -10.87 -11.95 -2.70
CA CYS A 36 -11.59 -13.22 -2.85
C CYS A 36 -12.82 -13.32 -1.95
N VAL A 37 -12.77 -12.82 -0.72
CA VAL A 37 -13.87 -12.91 0.24
C VAL A 37 -15.14 -12.20 -0.26
N PRO A 38 -15.10 -10.94 -0.74
CA PRO A 38 -16.28 -10.30 -1.32
C PRO A 38 -16.85 -11.06 -2.52
N ILE A 39 -15.99 -11.61 -3.40
CA ILE A 39 -16.45 -12.41 -4.54
C ILE A 39 -17.29 -13.59 -4.06
N ILE A 40 -16.78 -14.36 -3.11
CA ILE A 40 -17.48 -15.55 -2.58
C ILE A 40 -18.82 -15.16 -1.97
N ILE A 41 -18.84 -14.13 -1.12
CA ILE A 41 -20.04 -13.66 -0.45
C ILE A 41 -21.08 -13.18 -1.48
N LEU A 42 -20.67 -12.35 -2.44
CA LEU A 42 -21.58 -11.79 -3.43
C LEU A 42 -22.11 -12.87 -4.39
N LEU A 43 -21.28 -13.84 -4.80
CA LEU A 43 -21.74 -14.99 -5.59
C LEU A 43 -22.75 -15.85 -4.80
N PHE A 44 -22.50 -16.06 -3.52
CA PHE A 44 -23.44 -16.79 -2.67
C PHE A 44 -24.79 -16.06 -2.54
N CYS A 45 -24.77 -14.73 -2.39
CA CYS A 45 -25.98 -13.92 -2.34
C CYS A 45 -26.78 -13.96 -3.67
N GLN A 46 -26.08 -14.10 -4.81
CA GLN A 46 -26.71 -14.21 -6.13
C GLN A 46 -27.07 -15.65 -6.52
N ARG A 47 -26.92 -16.63 -5.61
CA ARG A 47 -27.18 -18.05 -5.91
C ARG A 47 -28.59 -18.31 -6.44
N ARG A 48 -29.59 -17.55 -5.99
CA ARG A 48 -31.00 -17.68 -6.39
C ARG A 48 -31.36 -16.94 -7.68
N ASP A 49 -30.44 -16.16 -8.24
CA ASP A 49 -30.66 -15.44 -9.50
C ASP A 49 -30.52 -16.44 -10.67
N GLU A 50 -31.46 -16.43 -11.62
CA GLU A 50 -31.47 -17.33 -12.79
C GLU A 50 -30.47 -16.95 -13.89
N LYS A 51 -29.74 -15.85 -13.72
CA LYS A 51 -28.74 -15.40 -14.70
C LYS A 51 -27.60 -16.41 -14.88
N PRO A 52 -27.01 -16.50 -16.08
CA PRO A 52 -25.86 -17.36 -16.33
C PRO A 52 -24.67 -16.97 -15.45
N PHE A 53 -23.89 -17.97 -15.03
CA PHE A 53 -22.77 -17.83 -14.09
C PHE A 53 -21.78 -16.71 -14.48
N LEU A 54 -21.40 -16.63 -15.76
CA LEU A 54 -20.49 -15.59 -16.25
C LEU A 54 -21.02 -14.17 -16.00
N ARG A 55 -22.33 -13.95 -16.16
CA ARG A 55 -22.96 -12.64 -15.90
C ARG A 55 -22.99 -12.31 -14.41
N LYS A 56 -23.22 -13.33 -13.58
CA LYS A 56 -23.12 -13.15 -12.10
C LYS A 56 -21.70 -12.78 -11.69
N LEU A 57 -20.71 -13.49 -12.23
CA LEU A 57 -19.31 -13.24 -11.96
C LEU A 57 -18.88 -11.82 -12.39
N ALA A 58 -19.27 -11.39 -13.60
CA ALA A 58 -18.98 -10.03 -14.07
C ALA A 58 -19.59 -8.94 -13.17
N ASN A 59 -20.82 -9.16 -12.66
CA ASN A 59 -21.47 -8.22 -11.74
C ASN A 59 -20.82 -8.14 -10.35
N VAL A 60 -20.01 -9.14 -9.99
CA VAL A 60 -19.36 -9.25 -8.67
C VAL A 60 -17.92 -8.78 -8.72
N LEU A 61 -17.23 -8.98 -9.85
CA LEU A 61 -15.79 -8.66 -9.98
C LEU A 61 -15.49 -7.18 -9.76
N VAL A 62 -16.24 -6.28 -10.38
CA VAL A 62 -15.99 -4.83 -10.26
C VAL A 62 -16.18 -4.34 -8.82
N PRO A 63 -17.32 -4.60 -8.13
CA PRO A 63 -17.45 -4.18 -6.74
C PRO A 63 -16.43 -4.85 -5.81
N SER A 64 -16.05 -6.11 -6.04
CA SER A 64 -15.01 -6.77 -5.22
C SER A 64 -13.64 -6.13 -5.41
N LEU A 65 -13.29 -5.75 -6.65
CA LEU A 65 -12.05 -5.04 -6.92
C LEU A 65 -12.03 -3.66 -6.23
N LEU A 66 -13.15 -2.93 -6.28
CA LEU A 66 -13.25 -1.63 -5.61
C LEU A 66 -13.15 -1.76 -4.08
N LEU A 67 -13.78 -2.78 -3.49
CA LEU A 67 -13.68 -3.06 -2.06
C LEU A 67 -12.27 -3.42 -1.64
N ALA A 68 -11.58 -4.28 -2.40
CA ALA A 68 -10.19 -4.64 -2.16
C ALA A 68 -9.26 -3.42 -2.28
N ALA A 69 -9.42 -2.60 -3.32
CA ALA A 69 -8.65 -1.37 -3.49
C ALA A 69 -8.87 -0.40 -2.32
N MET A 70 -10.13 -0.24 -1.87
CA MET A 70 -10.45 0.59 -0.71
C MET A 70 -9.77 0.07 0.56
N SER A 71 -9.79 -1.23 0.81
CA SER A 71 -9.15 -1.84 1.99
C SER A 71 -7.64 -1.61 2.00
N VAL A 72 -6.97 -1.82 0.85
CA VAL A 72 -5.53 -1.55 0.70
C VAL A 72 -5.23 -0.07 0.88
N MET A 73 -6.04 0.83 0.29
CA MET A 73 -5.88 2.28 0.47
C MET A 73 -6.02 2.69 1.93
N VAL A 74 -7.03 2.18 2.65
CA VAL A 74 -7.21 2.48 4.08
C VAL A 74 -5.99 2.05 4.89
N PHE A 75 -5.41 0.88 4.59
CA PHE A 75 -4.19 0.45 5.25
C PHE A 75 -3.00 1.37 4.92
N THR A 76 -2.72 1.60 3.63
CA THR A 76 -1.53 2.36 3.20
C THR A 76 -1.60 3.82 3.66
N TYR A 77 -2.66 4.53 3.31
CA TYR A 77 -2.81 5.94 3.69
C TYR A 77 -3.08 6.13 5.17
N GLY A 78 -3.78 5.18 5.81
CA GLY A 78 -4.01 5.21 7.24
C GLY A 78 -2.71 5.11 8.04
N ASN A 79 -1.72 4.38 7.53
CA ASN A 79 -0.42 4.30 8.17
C ASN A 79 0.35 5.63 8.08
N GLU A 80 0.25 6.34 6.93
CA GLU A 80 0.99 7.59 6.70
C GLU A 80 0.35 8.82 7.35
N LEU A 81 -0.98 8.81 7.56
CA LEU A 81 -1.77 9.99 7.93
C LEU A 81 -1.45 10.56 9.32
N THR A 82 -0.89 9.74 10.22
CA THR A 82 -0.58 10.09 11.61
C THR A 82 0.79 9.58 12.03
N GLY A 83 1.76 9.64 11.10
CA GLY A 83 3.10 9.17 11.39
C GLY A 83 3.83 10.07 12.39
N ASP A 84 4.41 9.47 13.41
CA ASP A 84 5.31 10.16 14.34
C ASP A 84 6.72 10.18 13.74
N PHE A 85 7.31 11.37 13.67
CA PHE A 85 8.69 11.58 13.21
C PHE A 85 9.67 10.95 14.21
N LEU A 86 10.57 10.10 13.71
CA LEU A 86 11.58 9.43 14.52
C LEU A 86 12.97 10.08 14.38
N GLY A 87 13.30 10.62 13.22
CA GLY A 87 14.57 11.26 12.97
C GLY A 87 14.93 11.38 11.49
N GLU A 88 16.06 12.05 11.24
CA GLU A 88 16.67 12.17 9.92
C GLU A 88 17.89 11.26 9.84
N HIS A 89 18.07 10.59 8.71
CA HIS A 89 19.17 9.68 8.47
C HIS A 89 19.78 9.88 7.08
N GLU A 90 21.11 9.89 7.03
CA GLU A 90 21.84 9.76 5.76
C GLU A 90 21.93 8.27 5.40
N VAL A 91 21.48 7.91 4.22
CA VAL A 91 21.45 6.52 3.75
C VAL A 91 22.10 6.42 2.38
N THR A 92 22.82 5.33 2.13
CA THR A 92 23.42 5.04 0.82
C THR A 92 22.46 4.20 -0.01
N VAL A 93 22.17 4.65 -1.21
CA VAL A 93 21.28 3.98 -2.16
C VAL A 93 21.94 2.72 -2.70
N GLN A 94 21.26 1.59 -2.57
CA GLN A 94 21.73 0.28 -3.02
C GLN A 94 21.09 -0.17 -4.33
N GLU A 95 19.87 0.28 -4.59
CA GLU A 95 19.11 -0.07 -5.78
C GLU A 95 18.16 1.07 -6.13
N VAL A 96 17.99 1.37 -7.41
CA VAL A 96 17.05 2.37 -7.90
C VAL A 96 16.10 1.72 -8.89
N SER A 97 14.82 2.02 -8.77
CA SER A 97 13.78 1.60 -9.70
C SER A 97 13.05 2.83 -10.24
N TYR A 98 13.17 3.08 -11.54
CA TYR A 98 12.47 4.17 -12.21
C TYR A 98 11.10 3.77 -12.77
N ARG A 99 10.58 2.58 -12.41
CA ARG A 99 9.24 2.15 -12.81
C ARG A 99 8.18 2.86 -11.96
N GLY A 100 7.21 3.46 -12.60
CA GLY A 100 6.11 4.17 -11.93
C GLY A 100 6.56 5.50 -11.32
N SER A 101 6.46 5.65 -10.01
CA SER A 101 6.86 6.86 -9.27
C SER A 101 8.36 7.00 -9.04
N GLY A 102 9.16 6.00 -9.38
CA GLY A 102 10.55 5.95 -8.96
C GLY A 102 10.68 5.60 -7.48
N ALA A 103 11.68 4.78 -7.14
CA ALA A 103 11.97 4.43 -5.76
C ALA A 103 13.46 4.14 -5.60
N ALA A 104 14.05 4.58 -4.48
CA ALA A 104 15.35 4.17 -4.04
C ALA A 104 15.22 3.16 -2.89
N TYR A 105 16.10 2.17 -2.88
CA TYR A 105 16.19 1.16 -1.84
C TYR A 105 17.53 1.28 -1.12
N PHE A 106 17.49 1.13 0.20
CA PHE A 106 18.65 1.20 1.08
C PHE A 106 18.48 0.23 2.24
N THR A 107 19.50 0.09 3.07
CA THR A 107 19.39 -0.66 4.34
C THR A 107 19.17 0.32 5.48
N ASP A 108 18.14 0.11 6.27
CA ASP A 108 17.83 0.94 7.42
C ASP A 108 18.76 0.69 8.61
N THR A 109 18.57 1.41 9.70
CA THR A 109 19.36 1.29 10.93
C THR A 109 19.25 -0.08 11.60
N ASN A 110 18.21 -0.87 11.28
CA ASN A 110 17.99 -2.22 11.80
C ASN A 110 18.60 -3.30 10.89
N GLY A 111 19.14 -2.93 9.72
CA GLY A 111 19.65 -3.87 8.73
C GLY A 111 18.59 -4.41 7.78
N GLU A 112 17.38 -3.85 7.77
CA GLU A 112 16.29 -4.25 6.90
C GLU A 112 16.29 -3.42 5.61
N LYS A 113 15.86 -4.04 4.49
CA LYS A 113 15.73 -3.34 3.21
C LYS A 113 14.54 -2.38 3.29
N ALA A 114 14.84 -1.08 3.22
CA ALA A 114 13.87 -0.01 3.22
C ALA A 114 13.70 0.60 1.81
N ARG A 115 12.62 1.33 1.63
CA ARG A 115 12.27 2.00 0.38
C ARG A 115 11.88 3.44 0.65
N VAL A 116 12.32 4.36 -0.21
CA VAL A 116 11.81 5.72 -0.29
C VAL A 116 11.34 6.03 -1.71
N ASP A 117 10.21 6.70 -1.83
CA ASP A 117 9.72 7.16 -3.14
C ASP A 117 10.47 8.43 -3.55
N LEU A 118 11.01 8.43 -4.79
CA LEU A 118 11.80 9.54 -5.33
C LEU A 118 10.95 10.72 -5.81
N ARG A 119 9.63 10.61 -5.77
CA ARG A 119 8.68 11.67 -6.16
C ARG A 119 8.16 12.40 -4.94
N ASP A 120 8.54 13.64 -4.83
CA ASP A 120 7.85 14.64 -4.00
C ASP A 120 6.63 15.19 -4.77
N GLY A 121 5.55 14.40 -4.85
CA GLY A 121 4.24 14.84 -5.37
C GLY A 121 4.21 15.48 -6.78
N ARG A 122 5.32 15.54 -7.51
CA ARG A 122 5.41 16.14 -8.84
C ARG A 122 5.29 15.10 -9.93
N LEU A 123 4.39 15.33 -10.86
CA LEU A 123 3.98 14.38 -11.90
C LEU A 123 5.05 14.12 -12.98
N PHE A 124 6.12 14.90 -13.04
CA PHE A 124 7.16 14.80 -14.08
C PHE A 124 8.53 15.20 -13.51
N ILE A 125 9.49 14.30 -13.63
CA ILE A 125 10.92 14.63 -13.56
C ILE A 125 11.22 15.30 -14.92
N THR A 126 11.55 16.58 -14.91
CA THR A 126 11.77 17.36 -16.14
C THR A 126 13.24 17.61 -16.47
N ASP A 127 14.18 17.34 -15.57
CA ASP A 127 15.59 17.52 -15.83
C ASP A 127 16.40 16.29 -15.44
N ASP A 128 17.26 15.82 -16.36
CA ASP A 128 18.13 14.65 -16.22
C ASP A 128 19.25 14.84 -15.16
N GLU A 129 19.36 16.01 -14.54
CA GLU A 129 20.49 16.37 -13.67
C GLU A 129 20.32 15.94 -12.21
N ASP A 130 19.11 15.54 -11.77
CA ASP A 130 18.82 15.18 -10.37
C ASP A 130 18.39 13.71 -10.18
N LEU A 131 18.89 12.82 -11.04
CA LEU A 131 18.60 11.39 -10.91
C LEU A 131 19.44 10.79 -9.79
N VAL A 132 18.79 10.24 -8.78
CA VAL A 132 19.45 9.48 -7.72
C VAL A 132 20.01 8.18 -8.29
N GLU A 133 21.33 7.97 -8.16
CA GLU A 133 22.02 6.78 -8.64
C GLU A 133 22.38 5.82 -7.50
N VAL A 134 22.70 4.58 -7.87
CA VAL A 134 23.22 3.59 -6.91
C VAL A 134 24.59 4.05 -6.40
N GLY A 135 24.73 4.14 -5.09
CA GLY A 135 25.92 4.63 -4.41
C GLY A 135 25.79 6.06 -3.89
N ASP A 136 24.76 6.80 -4.31
CA ASP A 136 24.51 8.13 -3.78
C ASP A 136 24.13 8.09 -2.31
N THR A 137 24.45 9.15 -1.60
CA THR A 137 23.97 9.38 -0.24
C THR A 137 22.83 10.36 -0.27
N ILE A 138 21.67 9.92 0.24
CA ILE A 138 20.47 10.73 0.34
C ILE A 138 20.06 10.91 1.80
N THR A 139 19.40 12.02 2.11
CA THR A 139 18.85 12.26 3.44
C THR A 139 17.37 11.88 3.44
N VAL A 140 16.98 11.05 4.38
CA VAL A 140 15.59 10.60 4.55
C VAL A 140 15.08 10.90 5.95
N GLU A 141 13.83 11.28 6.06
CA GLU A 141 13.10 11.33 7.33
C GLU A 141 12.46 9.97 7.59
N GLU A 142 12.68 9.43 8.77
CA GLU A 142 12.06 8.19 9.24
C GLU A 142 10.82 8.52 10.07
N TYR A 143 9.72 7.86 9.75
CA TYR A 143 8.46 7.95 10.47
C TYR A 143 7.97 6.56 10.88
N ILE A 144 7.23 6.50 11.99
CA ILE A 144 6.45 5.34 12.36
C ILE A 144 4.97 5.68 12.19
N GLY A 145 4.30 4.92 11.32
CA GLY A 145 2.90 5.14 11.00
C GLY A 145 1.94 4.63 12.06
N PHE A 146 0.65 4.94 11.89
CA PHE A 146 -0.42 4.58 12.82
C PHE A 146 -0.49 3.08 13.14
N PHE A 147 -0.14 2.23 12.20
CA PHE A 147 -0.12 0.77 12.39
C PHE A 147 1.24 0.24 12.88
N GLY A 148 2.20 1.12 13.17
CA GLY A 148 3.53 0.73 13.61
C GLY A 148 4.51 0.38 12.48
N GLU A 149 4.09 0.50 11.22
CA GLU A 149 4.96 0.33 10.06
C GLU A 149 5.80 1.58 9.83
N LYS A 150 7.10 1.39 9.63
CA LYS A 150 8.01 2.48 9.30
C LYS A 150 7.87 2.86 7.84
N TYR A 151 7.96 4.16 7.57
CA TYR A 151 8.08 4.69 6.22
C TYR A 151 9.10 5.83 6.17
N TYR A 152 9.60 6.09 4.99
CA TYR A 152 10.68 7.04 4.78
C TYR A 152 10.27 8.08 3.74
N VAL A 153 10.58 9.33 4.01
CA VAL A 153 10.32 10.47 3.13
C VAL A 153 11.67 11.06 2.71
N LEU A 154 11.87 11.26 1.40
CA LEU A 154 13.07 11.90 0.89
C LEU A 154 13.05 13.40 1.24
N ILE A 155 14.10 13.88 1.88
CA ILE A 155 14.33 15.31 2.03
C ILE A 155 14.95 15.80 0.72
N GLY A 156 14.19 16.54 -0.08
CA GLY A 156 14.75 17.22 -1.24
C GLY A 156 15.75 18.26 -0.78
N ASP A 157 16.93 18.29 -1.38
CA ASP A 157 17.84 19.42 -1.24
C ASP A 157 17.09 20.69 -1.62
N LYS A 158 16.98 21.64 -0.68
CA LYS A 158 16.34 22.94 -0.86
C LYS A 158 17.24 23.88 -1.61
#